data_0ab1eb4b20fa44f6d907e45f7c78dfbb
#
_entry.id   0ab1eb4b20fa44f6d907e45f7c78dfbb
#
_cell.length_a   1.000
_cell.length_b   1.000
_cell.length_c   1.000
_cell.angle_alpha   90.00
_cell.angle_beta   90.00
_cell.angle_gamma   90.00
#
_symmetry.space_group_name_H-M   'P 1'
#
loop_
_entity.id
_entity.type
_entity.pdbx_description
1 polymer ?
#
loop_
_entity_poly.entity_id
_entity_poly.type
_entity_poly.pdbx_seq_one_letter_code
_entity_poly.pdbx_strand_id
1 'polypeptide(L)'
;MCQKGFEATSMNDIADAVGLTKAGIYHYIRGKEDLLFEIMSYGMDMVDEDVIAPAQKISDPEERLRTIVERHAKRILEVGGAVTILLEEMSALTPAHRRTIRGRKRAYYELIRRTLEQLAAEGKLRSVDLTVATFSLLGMINWMSRWYRGDGRLSPPQIVKDFREVALNAVLKSPGIVA
;
A
#
# COMPACT_ATOMS: atom_id res chain seq x y z
N MET A 1 -13.60 -12.39 4.55
CA MET A 1 -13.46 -10.94 4.75
C MET A 1 -13.39 -10.20 3.43
N CYS A 2 -12.48 -10.50 2.51
CA CYS A 2 -12.36 -9.75 1.25
C CYS A 2 -13.63 -9.71 0.37
N GLN A 3 -14.46 -10.76 0.39
CA GLN A 3 -15.67 -10.85 -0.46
C GLN A 3 -16.93 -10.30 0.20
N LYS A 4 -17.09 -10.52 1.51
CA LYS A 4 -18.31 -10.16 2.26
C LYS A 4 -18.13 -8.92 3.17
N GLY A 5 -16.91 -8.38 3.26
CA GLY A 5 -16.54 -7.36 4.24
C GLY A 5 -16.30 -7.91 5.65
N PHE A 6 -15.73 -7.08 6.51
CA PHE A 6 -15.40 -7.49 7.88
C PHE A 6 -16.64 -7.79 8.71
N GLU A 7 -17.65 -6.92 8.72
CA GLU A 7 -18.84 -7.05 9.55
C GLU A 7 -19.63 -8.34 9.28
N ALA A 8 -19.80 -8.68 8.00
CA ALA A 8 -20.57 -9.84 7.56
C ALA A 8 -19.82 -11.20 7.69
N THR A 9 -18.53 -11.18 8.04
CA THR A 9 -17.73 -12.41 8.20
C THR A 9 -17.71 -12.84 9.66
N SER A 10 -18.17 -14.07 9.98
CA SER A 10 -18.09 -14.64 11.32
C SER A 10 -16.77 -15.38 11.56
N MET A 11 -16.45 -15.64 12.83
CA MET A 11 -15.31 -16.50 13.20
C MET A 11 -15.49 -17.95 12.72
N ASN A 12 -16.72 -18.41 12.56
CA ASN A 12 -16.99 -19.74 11.97
C ASN A 12 -16.65 -19.75 10.48
N ASP A 13 -17.07 -18.72 9.71
CA ASP A 13 -16.71 -18.61 8.28
C ASP A 13 -15.18 -18.60 8.09
N ILE A 14 -14.45 -18.00 9.03
CA ILE A 14 -12.98 -17.97 8.97
C ILE A 14 -12.42 -19.36 9.29
N ALA A 15 -12.90 -20.01 10.34
CA ALA A 15 -12.47 -21.35 10.73
C ALA A 15 -12.65 -22.34 9.58
N ASP A 16 -13.83 -22.34 8.96
CA ASP A 16 -14.17 -23.19 7.83
C ASP A 16 -13.25 -22.92 6.62
N ALA A 17 -12.96 -21.64 6.34
CA ALA A 17 -12.12 -21.25 5.21
C ALA A 17 -10.65 -21.68 5.35
N VAL A 18 -10.14 -21.81 6.60
CA VAL A 18 -8.74 -22.21 6.87
C VAL A 18 -8.62 -23.67 7.35
N GLY A 19 -9.72 -24.42 7.39
CA GLY A 19 -9.73 -25.82 7.81
C GLY A 19 -9.41 -26.03 9.30
N LEU A 20 -9.68 -25.02 10.14
CA LEU A 20 -9.49 -25.11 11.59
C LEU A 20 -10.82 -25.16 12.32
N THR A 21 -10.80 -25.69 13.55
CA THR A 21 -11.95 -25.54 14.45
C THR A 21 -11.99 -24.13 15.03
N LYS A 22 -13.19 -23.67 15.40
CA LYS A 22 -13.35 -22.39 16.10
C LYS A 22 -12.49 -22.31 17.36
N ALA A 23 -12.43 -23.36 18.16
CA ALA A 23 -11.59 -23.46 19.34
C ALA A 23 -10.09 -23.33 18.98
N GLY A 24 -9.66 -23.95 17.88
CA GLY A 24 -8.30 -23.84 17.37
C GLY A 24 -7.91 -22.40 17.02
N ILE A 25 -8.81 -21.63 16.40
CA ILE A 25 -8.54 -20.20 16.11
C ILE A 25 -8.43 -19.39 17.41
N TYR A 26 -9.35 -19.57 18.36
CA TYR A 26 -9.32 -18.84 19.63
C TYR A 26 -8.12 -19.16 20.51
N HIS A 27 -7.36 -20.22 20.21
CA HIS A 27 -6.07 -20.47 20.84
C HIS A 27 -5.02 -19.42 20.47
N TYR A 28 -5.10 -18.87 19.26
CA TYR A 28 -4.13 -17.90 18.72
C TYR A 28 -4.63 -16.46 18.74
N ILE A 29 -5.95 -16.25 18.64
CA ILE A 29 -6.57 -14.94 18.42
C ILE A 29 -7.76 -14.77 19.38
N ARG A 30 -7.80 -13.64 20.08
CA ARG A 30 -8.84 -13.37 21.08
C ARG A 30 -10.20 -13.05 20.46
N GLY A 31 -10.24 -12.63 19.20
CA GLY A 31 -11.46 -12.28 18.50
C GLY A 31 -11.24 -11.78 17.09
N LYS A 32 -12.33 -11.41 16.42
CA LYS A 32 -12.32 -10.95 15.02
C LYS A 32 -11.53 -9.65 14.82
N GLU A 33 -11.55 -8.76 15.80
CA GLU A 33 -10.81 -7.49 15.78
C GLU A 33 -9.31 -7.71 15.92
N ASP A 34 -8.87 -8.66 16.75
CA ASP A 34 -7.46 -9.04 16.87
C ASP A 34 -6.96 -9.67 15.56
N LEU A 35 -7.78 -10.56 14.96
CA LEU A 35 -7.45 -11.12 13.64
C LEU A 35 -7.31 -10.04 12.57
N LEU A 36 -8.21 -9.07 12.56
CA LEU A 36 -8.12 -7.93 11.65
C LEU A 36 -6.81 -7.15 11.85
N PHE A 37 -6.44 -6.93 13.10
CA PHE A 37 -5.18 -6.26 13.44
C PHE A 37 -3.97 -7.05 12.94
N GLU A 38 -3.95 -8.37 13.14
CA GLU A 38 -2.86 -9.23 12.64
C GLU A 38 -2.78 -9.20 11.10
N ILE A 39 -3.91 -9.27 10.40
CA ILE A 39 -3.94 -9.16 8.94
C ILE A 39 -3.39 -7.80 8.48
N MET A 40 -3.81 -6.71 9.13
CA MET A 40 -3.33 -5.37 8.80
C MET A 40 -1.85 -5.18 9.15
N SER A 41 -1.39 -5.73 10.28
CA SER A 41 0.02 -5.70 10.68
C SER A 41 0.89 -6.43 9.68
N TYR A 42 0.50 -7.64 9.30
CA TYR A 42 1.18 -8.42 8.27
C TYR A 42 1.25 -7.68 6.92
N GLY A 43 0.16 -7.04 6.51
CA GLY A 43 0.16 -6.19 5.30
C GLY A 43 1.15 -5.03 5.41
N MET A 44 1.25 -4.41 6.58
CA MET A 44 2.25 -3.35 6.82
C MET A 44 3.67 -3.89 6.89
N ASP A 45 3.90 -5.10 7.46
CA ASP A 45 5.22 -5.74 7.48
C ASP A 45 5.74 -5.95 6.04
N MET A 46 4.89 -6.45 5.15
CA MET A 46 5.24 -6.59 3.73
C MET A 46 5.61 -5.25 3.07
N VAL A 47 4.89 -4.16 3.40
CA VAL A 47 5.23 -2.83 2.88
C VAL A 47 6.57 -2.35 3.46
N ASP A 48 6.82 -2.57 4.74
CA ASP A 48 8.07 -2.18 5.40
C ASP A 48 9.26 -2.93 4.79
N GLU A 49 9.16 -4.25 4.60
CA GLU A 49 10.24 -5.10 4.08
C GLU A 49 10.49 -4.89 2.58
N ASP A 50 9.44 -4.86 1.78
CA ASP A 50 9.56 -4.87 0.33
C ASP A 50 9.64 -3.48 -0.30
N VAL A 51 9.14 -2.44 0.37
CA VAL A 51 9.08 -1.08 -0.18
C VAL A 51 9.92 -0.10 0.63
N ILE A 52 9.63 0.03 1.94
CA ILE A 52 10.23 1.09 2.77
C ILE A 52 11.72 0.83 3.00
N ALA A 53 12.09 -0.35 3.49
CA ALA A 53 13.47 -0.67 3.82
C ALA A 53 14.42 -0.62 2.60
N PRO A 54 14.06 -1.12 1.40
CA PRO A 54 14.87 -0.93 0.20
C PRO A 54 14.96 0.55 -0.22
N ALA A 55 13.85 1.29 -0.19
CA ALA A 55 13.81 2.69 -0.60
C ALA A 55 14.68 3.59 0.29
N GLN A 56 14.72 3.33 1.59
CA GLN A 56 15.55 4.08 2.54
C GLN A 56 17.06 3.94 2.29
N LYS A 57 17.49 2.90 1.61
CA LYS A 57 18.91 2.69 1.26
C LYS A 57 19.36 3.48 0.02
N ILE A 58 18.41 4.06 -0.72
CA ILE A 58 18.68 4.80 -1.95
C ILE A 58 18.87 6.27 -1.61
N SER A 59 20.02 6.84 -1.94
CA SER A 59 20.35 8.25 -1.68
C SER A 59 19.68 9.19 -2.69
N ASP A 60 19.67 8.83 -3.98
CA ASP A 60 19.04 9.63 -5.03
C ASP A 60 17.50 9.65 -4.87
N PRO A 61 16.88 10.84 -4.73
CA PRO A 61 15.44 10.92 -4.47
C PRO A 61 14.57 10.49 -5.66
N GLU A 62 15.07 10.62 -6.88
CA GLU A 62 14.32 10.18 -8.06
C GLU A 62 14.26 8.66 -8.16
N GLU A 63 15.41 8.00 -7.98
CA GLU A 63 15.49 6.54 -7.97
C GLU A 63 14.74 5.96 -6.75
N ARG A 64 14.78 6.64 -5.60
CA ARG A 64 13.99 6.26 -4.44
C ARG A 64 12.50 6.32 -4.73
N LEU A 65 12.01 7.40 -5.34
CA LEU A 65 10.60 7.53 -5.71
C LEU A 65 10.18 6.45 -6.72
N ARG A 66 11.02 6.22 -7.73
CA ARG A 66 10.86 5.16 -8.73
C ARG A 66 10.70 3.78 -8.06
N THR A 67 11.62 3.47 -7.14
CA THR A 67 11.61 2.21 -6.38
C THR A 67 10.35 2.08 -5.52
N ILE A 68 9.94 3.14 -4.83
CA ILE A 68 8.70 3.14 -4.03
C ILE A 68 7.50 2.81 -4.92
N VAL A 69 7.32 3.52 -6.02
CA VAL A 69 6.17 3.34 -6.91
C VAL A 69 6.15 1.93 -7.51
N GLU A 70 7.28 1.47 -8.02
CA GLU A 70 7.40 0.15 -8.66
C GLU A 70 7.12 -0.99 -7.67
N ARG A 71 7.80 -0.98 -6.53
CA ARG A 71 7.67 -2.06 -5.54
C ARG A 71 6.31 -2.08 -4.88
N HIS A 72 5.73 -0.92 -4.60
CA HIS A 72 4.38 -0.87 -4.02
C HIS A 72 3.32 -1.32 -5.05
N ALA A 73 3.40 -0.87 -6.30
CA ALA A 73 2.52 -1.34 -7.36
C ALA A 73 2.61 -2.87 -7.53
N LYS A 74 3.82 -3.43 -7.57
CA LYS A 74 4.04 -4.88 -7.63
C LYS A 74 3.35 -5.58 -6.46
N ARG A 75 3.54 -5.08 -5.22
CA ARG A 75 2.92 -5.66 -4.03
C ARG A 75 1.39 -5.64 -4.07
N ILE A 76 0.79 -4.54 -4.56
CA ILE A 76 -0.66 -4.47 -4.77
C ILE A 76 -1.17 -5.56 -5.71
N LEU A 77 -0.46 -5.83 -6.81
CA LEU A 77 -0.87 -6.87 -7.76
C LEU A 77 -0.74 -8.29 -7.17
N GLU A 78 0.22 -8.51 -6.27
CA GLU A 78 0.45 -9.80 -5.62
C GLU A 78 -0.58 -10.11 -4.52
N VAL A 79 -0.92 -9.13 -3.68
CA VAL A 79 -1.75 -9.36 -2.48
C VAL A 79 -3.20 -8.86 -2.60
N GLY A 80 -3.53 -8.08 -3.61
CA GLY A 80 -4.89 -7.65 -3.98
C GLY A 80 -5.84 -7.34 -2.81
N GLY A 81 -6.66 -8.31 -2.44
CA GLY A 81 -7.73 -8.14 -1.44
C GLY A 81 -7.27 -7.75 -0.02
N ALA A 82 -6.05 -8.10 0.40
CA ALA A 82 -5.53 -7.70 1.71
C ALA A 82 -5.34 -6.18 1.81
N VAL A 83 -5.00 -5.52 0.70
CA VAL A 83 -4.90 -4.06 0.62
C VAL A 83 -6.24 -3.39 0.85
N THR A 84 -7.31 -3.95 0.30
CA THR A 84 -8.68 -3.44 0.51
C THR A 84 -9.04 -3.44 1.99
N ILE A 85 -8.76 -4.55 2.70
CA ILE A 85 -8.96 -4.64 4.16
C ILE A 85 -8.14 -3.58 4.89
N LEU A 86 -6.87 -3.41 4.52
CA LEU A 86 -5.98 -2.43 5.14
C LEU A 86 -6.48 -0.99 4.98
N LEU A 87 -7.15 -0.69 3.87
CA LEU A 87 -7.63 0.66 3.58
C LEU A 87 -9.01 0.95 4.19
N GLU A 88 -9.92 -0.01 4.17
CA GLU A 88 -11.34 0.21 4.44
C GLU A 88 -11.77 -0.11 5.87
N GLU A 89 -11.18 -1.12 6.50
CA GLU A 89 -11.68 -1.66 7.76
C GLU A 89 -11.03 -1.05 9.02
N MET A 90 -10.35 0.09 8.87
CA MET A 90 -9.69 0.78 10.01
C MET A 90 -10.65 1.14 11.15
N SER A 91 -11.92 1.37 10.86
CA SER A 91 -12.95 1.72 11.86
C SER A 91 -13.25 0.56 12.80
N ALA A 92 -13.11 -0.67 12.33
CA ALA A 92 -13.37 -1.89 13.09
C ALA A 92 -12.26 -2.27 14.10
N LEU A 93 -11.11 -1.61 14.04
CA LEU A 93 -10.02 -1.82 14.99
C LEU A 93 -10.27 -1.14 16.34
N THR A 94 -9.76 -1.73 17.41
CA THR A 94 -9.70 -1.05 18.72
C THR A 94 -8.93 0.26 18.63
N PRO A 95 -9.14 1.24 19.52
CA PRO A 95 -8.39 2.50 19.49
C PRO A 95 -6.87 2.31 19.58
N ALA A 96 -6.39 1.29 20.31
CA ALA A 96 -4.97 0.98 20.42
C ALA A 96 -4.41 0.43 19.09
N HIS A 97 -5.03 -0.58 18.52
CA HIS A 97 -4.65 -1.19 17.24
C HIS A 97 -4.70 -0.16 16.10
N ARG A 98 -5.74 0.67 16.09
CA ARG A 98 -5.88 1.77 15.11
C ARG A 98 -4.73 2.77 15.19
N ARG A 99 -4.28 3.14 16.40
CA ARG A 99 -3.12 4.03 16.57
C ARG A 99 -1.85 3.41 15.98
N THR A 100 -1.60 2.12 16.23
CA THR A 100 -0.44 1.40 15.72
C THR A 100 -0.41 1.40 14.18
N ILE A 101 -1.50 0.95 13.54
CA ILE A 101 -1.58 0.91 12.06
C ILE A 101 -1.49 2.31 11.46
N ARG A 102 -2.17 3.30 12.07
CA ARG A 102 -2.10 4.69 11.62
C ARG A 102 -0.68 5.26 11.72
N GLY A 103 0.05 4.92 12.78
CA GLY A 103 1.45 5.34 12.95
C GLY A 103 2.35 4.81 11.82
N ARG A 104 2.21 3.53 11.45
CA ARG A 104 2.96 2.91 10.35
C ARG A 104 2.60 3.53 8.99
N LYS A 105 1.31 3.70 8.72
CA LYS A 105 0.85 4.39 7.49
C LYS A 105 1.41 5.82 7.40
N ARG A 106 1.45 6.53 8.53
CA ARG A 106 2.03 7.88 8.59
C ARG A 106 3.52 7.87 8.31
N ALA A 107 4.29 6.94 8.86
CA ALA A 107 5.72 6.82 8.59
C ALA A 107 6.00 6.60 7.08
N TYR A 108 5.19 5.78 6.42
CA TYR A 108 5.28 5.58 4.98
C TYR A 108 4.91 6.84 4.18
N TYR A 109 3.82 7.51 4.54
CA TYR A 109 3.46 8.81 3.96
C TYR A 109 4.61 9.82 4.06
N GLU A 110 5.25 9.92 5.24
CA GLU A 110 6.35 10.86 5.46
C GLU A 110 7.60 10.51 4.64
N LEU A 111 7.87 9.23 4.39
CA LEU A 111 8.95 8.82 3.49
C LEU A 111 8.74 9.37 2.07
N ILE A 112 7.53 9.18 1.52
CA ILE A 112 7.19 9.68 0.19
C ILE A 112 7.26 11.21 0.17
N ARG A 113 6.65 11.86 1.15
CA ARG A 113 6.62 13.32 1.25
C ARG A 113 8.02 13.92 1.27
N ARG A 114 8.92 13.38 2.09
CA ARG A 114 10.32 13.83 2.16
C ARG A 114 11.08 13.59 0.86
N THR A 115 10.80 12.49 0.18
CA THR A 115 11.38 12.21 -1.14
C THR A 115 10.94 13.27 -2.16
N LEU A 116 9.66 13.62 -2.18
CA LEU A 116 9.13 14.69 -3.04
C LEU A 116 9.69 16.07 -2.66
N GLU A 117 9.89 16.35 -1.38
CA GLU A 117 10.51 17.60 -0.89
C GLU A 117 11.95 17.76 -1.40
N GLN A 118 12.74 16.69 -1.38
CA GLN A 118 14.08 16.67 -1.97
C GLN A 118 14.04 16.91 -3.49
N LEU A 119 13.14 16.26 -4.21
CA LEU A 119 12.94 16.48 -5.65
C LEU A 119 12.50 17.93 -5.96
N ALA A 120 11.69 18.53 -5.11
CA ALA A 120 11.33 19.94 -5.25
C ALA A 120 12.54 20.86 -5.06
N ALA A 121 13.38 20.60 -4.05
CA ALA A 121 14.62 21.34 -3.80
C ALA A 121 15.61 21.22 -4.99
N GLU A 122 15.65 20.08 -5.67
CA GLU A 122 16.44 19.85 -6.89
C GLU A 122 15.79 20.43 -8.15
N GLY A 123 14.62 21.06 -8.04
CA GLY A 123 13.90 21.61 -9.20
C GLY A 123 13.27 20.57 -10.13
N LYS A 124 13.28 19.29 -9.74
CA LYS A 124 12.77 18.17 -10.56
C LYS A 124 11.25 17.93 -10.40
N LEU A 125 10.63 18.46 -9.33
CA LEU A 125 9.20 18.31 -9.08
C LEU A 125 8.40 19.36 -9.87
N ARG A 126 7.22 18.98 -10.36
CA ARG A 126 6.24 19.93 -10.89
C ARG A 126 5.81 20.92 -9.80
N SER A 127 5.27 22.07 -10.20
CA SER A 127 4.66 23.03 -9.28
C SER A 127 3.34 22.48 -8.73
N VAL A 128 3.43 21.75 -7.63
CA VAL A 128 2.30 21.09 -6.95
C VAL A 128 2.55 21.06 -5.45
N ASP A 129 1.50 21.17 -4.65
CA ASP A 129 1.58 21.00 -3.21
C ASP A 129 2.05 19.57 -2.85
N LEU A 130 2.99 19.46 -1.92
CA LEU A 130 3.59 18.17 -1.53
C LEU A 130 2.58 17.19 -0.93
N THR A 131 1.57 17.70 -0.21
CA THR A 131 0.52 16.87 0.36
C THR A 131 -0.36 16.28 -0.75
N VAL A 132 -0.75 17.13 -1.70
CA VAL A 132 -1.53 16.70 -2.87
C VAL A 132 -0.76 15.67 -3.68
N ALA A 133 0.52 15.93 -4.00
CA ALA A 133 1.35 15.00 -4.75
C ALA A 133 1.50 13.64 -4.03
N THR A 134 1.74 13.66 -2.70
CA THR A 134 1.87 12.44 -1.90
C THR A 134 0.59 11.62 -1.90
N PHE A 135 -0.55 12.25 -1.63
CA PHE A 135 -1.84 11.53 -1.63
C PHE A 135 -2.27 11.09 -3.03
N SER A 136 -1.93 11.84 -4.07
CA SER A 136 -2.19 11.43 -5.46
C SER A 136 -1.42 10.16 -5.81
N LEU A 137 -0.12 10.08 -5.49
CA LEU A 137 0.68 8.88 -5.72
C LEU A 137 0.11 7.67 -4.94
N LEU A 138 -0.14 7.83 -3.64
CA LEU A 138 -0.73 6.78 -2.81
C LEU A 138 -2.11 6.36 -3.32
N GLY A 139 -2.94 7.32 -3.72
CA GLY A 139 -4.27 7.06 -4.28
C GLY A 139 -4.19 6.26 -5.57
N MET A 140 -3.34 6.66 -6.51
CA MET A 140 -3.14 5.93 -7.77
C MET A 140 -2.68 4.50 -7.52
N ILE A 141 -1.68 4.29 -6.65
CA ILE A 141 -1.15 2.95 -6.35
C ILE A 141 -2.24 2.09 -5.70
N ASN A 142 -2.87 2.58 -4.65
CA ASN A 142 -3.88 1.82 -3.90
C ASN A 142 -5.11 1.49 -4.75
N TRP A 143 -5.49 2.38 -5.67
CA TRP A 143 -6.62 2.16 -6.58
C TRP A 143 -6.40 0.97 -7.52
N MET A 144 -5.16 0.55 -7.75
CA MET A 144 -4.84 -0.64 -8.56
C MET A 144 -5.56 -1.89 -8.04
N SER A 145 -5.70 -2.04 -6.72
CA SER A 145 -6.42 -3.17 -6.10
C SER A 145 -7.89 -3.28 -6.54
N ARG A 146 -8.49 -2.20 -7.04
CA ARG A 146 -9.90 -2.14 -7.44
C ARG A 146 -10.15 -2.56 -8.89
N TRP A 147 -9.21 -2.28 -9.78
CA TRP A 147 -9.38 -2.55 -11.20
C TRP A 147 -8.51 -3.69 -11.73
N TYR A 148 -7.44 -4.05 -11.01
CA TYR A 148 -6.57 -5.14 -11.44
C TYR A 148 -7.30 -6.48 -11.44
N ARG A 149 -7.15 -7.21 -12.54
CA ARG A 149 -7.65 -8.57 -12.72
C ARG A 149 -6.53 -9.45 -13.25
N GLY A 150 -6.27 -10.57 -12.56
CA GLY A 150 -5.20 -11.50 -12.93
C GLY A 150 -5.42 -12.21 -14.28
N ASP A 151 -6.68 -12.24 -14.75
CA ASP A 151 -7.10 -12.76 -16.05
C ASP A 151 -7.14 -11.70 -17.17
N GLY A 152 -6.66 -10.50 -16.91
CA GLY A 152 -6.66 -9.39 -17.84
C GLY A 152 -5.63 -9.53 -18.98
N ARG A 153 -5.75 -8.66 -19.99
CA ARG A 153 -4.90 -8.66 -21.19
C ARG A 153 -3.41 -8.39 -20.91
N LEU A 154 -3.11 -7.59 -19.91
CA LEU A 154 -1.75 -7.15 -19.58
C LEU A 154 -1.13 -8.02 -18.50
N SER A 155 0.13 -8.38 -18.67
CA SER A 155 0.90 -9.07 -17.63
C SER A 155 1.22 -8.14 -16.44
N PRO A 156 1.35 -8.67 -15.21
CA PRO A 156 1.73 -7.88 -14.06
C PRO A 156 2.99 -7.02 -14.26
N PRO A 157 4.09 -7.53 -14.86
CA PRO A 157 5.27 -6.69 -15.14
C PRO A 157 4.98 -5.52 -16.08
N GLN A 158 4.13 -5.73 -17.11
CA GLN A 158 3.75 -4.65 -18.03
C GLN A 158 2.92 -3.58 -17.30
N ILE A 159 1.97 -4.00 -16.48
CA ILE A 159 1.15 -3.08 -15.67
C ILE A 159 2.05 -2.23 -14.75
N VAL A 160 2.96 -2.87 -14.03
CA VAL A 160 3.88 -2.16 -13.10
C VAL A 160 4.73 -1.14 -13.85
N LYS A 161 5.28 -1.54 -15.02
CA LYS A 161 6.09 -0.65 -15.86
C LYS A 161 5.30 0.58 -16.30
N ASP A 162 4.15 0.37 -16.93
CA ASP A 162 3.33 1.46 -17.48
C ASP A 162 2.77 2.36 -16.36
N PHE A 163 2.33 1.74 -15.27
CA PHE A 163 1.86 2.47 -14.09
C PHE A 163 2.95 3.36 -13.49
N ARG A 164 4.15 2.84 -13.33
CA ARG A 164 5.30 3.60 -12.84
C ARG A 164 5.56 4.83 -13.70
N GLU A 165 5.58 4.68 -15.03
CA GLU A 165 5.77 5.81 -15.95
C GLU A 165 4.66 6.87 -15.77
N VAL A 166 3.41 6.46 -15.72
CA VAL A 166 2.29 7.38 -15.49
C VAL A 166 2.41 8.11 -14.16
N ALA A 167 2.68 7.38 -13.08
CA ALA A 167 2.76 7.94 -11.73
C ALA A 167 3.93 8.93 -11.59
N LEU A 168 5.10 8.61 -12.13
CA LEU A 168 6.26 9.49 -12.08
C LEU A 168 6.04 10.74 -12.94
N ASN A 169 5.52 10.60 -14.15
CA ASN A 169 5.24 11.74 -15.02
C ASN A 169 4.13 12.66 -14.47
N ALA A 170 3.28 12.17 -13.59
CA ALA A 170 2.28 13.01 -12.91
C ALA A 170 2.93 14.03 -11.96
N VAL A 171 4.07 13.71 -11.35
CA VAL A 171 4.71 14.55 -10.32
C VAL A 171 6.06 15.12 -10.74
N LEU A 172 6.83 14.42 -11.59
CA LEU A 172 8.13 14.90 -12.07
C LEU A 172 7.98 15.82 -13.28
N LYS A 173 8.87 16.79 -13.39
CA LYS A 173 9.04 17.56 -14.63
C LYS A 173 9.58 16.63 -15.71
N SER A 174 9.07 16.76 -16.92
CA SER A 174 9.72 16.14 -18.08
C SER A 174 11.16 16.68 -18.18
N PRO A 175 12.16 15.83 -18.49
CA PRO A 175 13.48 16.34 -18.88
C PRO A 175 13.24 17.39 -19.96
N GLY A 176 13.70 18.63 -19.73
CA GLY A 176 13.51 19.71 -20.70
C GLY A 176 14.02 19.25 -22.06
N ILE A 177 13.18 19.31 -23.07
CA ILE A 177 13.67 19.32 -24.45
C ILE A 177 14.53 20.58 -24.51
N VAL A 178 15.85 20.40 -24.44
CA VAL A 178 16.78 21.47 -24.75
C VAL A 178 16.52 21.79 -26.23
N ALA A 179 15.82 22.92 -26.45
CA ALA A 179 15.59 23.44 -27.78
C ALA A 179 16.90 24.00 -28.35
#